data_87fd1d9c0d2bb91a8451d2c88a068aab
#
_entry.id   87fd1d9c0d2bb91a8451d2c88a068aab
#
_cell.length_a   1.000
_cell.length_b   1.000
_cell.length_c   1.000
_cell.angle_alpha   90.00
_cell.angle_beta   90.00
_cell.angle_gamma   90.00
#
_symmetry.space_group_name_H-M   'P 1'
#
loop_
_entity.id
_entity.type
_entity.pdbx_description
1 polymer ?
#
loop_
_entity_poly.entity_id
_entity_poly.type
_entity_poly.pdbx_seq_one_letter_code
_entity_poly.pdbx_strand_id
1 'polypeptide(L)'
;MRPVPPLVVADLMSLEPIVVDESEPIASVDAVLRDYGISGVPVINRHGAIVGVYSLTDALRLKDVNPDALRRYSVGDVMTRPAITVDREVGLRDAARLMMDHRVHRLVAVDDAGRPVGVLSAMDFVELAAENA
;
A
#
# COMPACT_ATOMS: atom_id res chain seq x y z
N MET A 1 0.22 -10.11 -37.01
CA MET A 1 0.59 -9.82 -35.60
C MET A 1 -0.62 -10.01 -34.71
N ARG A 2 -0.47 -10.79 -33.68
CA ARG A 2 -1.56 -10.96 -32.70
C ARG A 2 -1.63 -9.75 -31.78
N PRO A 3 -2.81 -9.19 -31.53
CA PRO A 3 -2.94 -8.20 -30.47
C PRO A 3 -2.64 -8.84 -29.10
N VAL A 4 -1.87 -8.13 -28.29
CA VAL A 4 -1.59 -8.55 -26.93
C VAL A 4 -2.74 -8.08 -26.05
N PRO A 5 -3.30 -8.94 -25.18
CA PRO A 5 -4.32 -8.48 -24.25
C PRO A 5 -3.81 -7.32 -23.41
N PRO A 6 -4.65 -6.34 -23.06
CA PRO A 6 -4.26 -5.28 -22.16
C PRO A 6 -3.81 -5.86 -20.81
N LEU A 7 -2.72 -5.31 -20.26
CA LEU A 7 -2.23 -5.71 -18.95
C LEU A 7 -3.15 -5.18 -17.85
N VAL A 8 -3.25 -5.94 -16.79
CA VAL A 8 -4.01 -5.59 -15.60
C VAL A 8 -3.06 -5.49 -14.40
N VAL A 9 -3.58 -4.98 -13.29
CA VAL A 9 -2.83 -4.81 -12.05
C VAL A 9 -2.10 -6.10 -11.64
N ALA A 10 -2.80 -7.24 -11.73
CA ALA A 10 -2.23 -8.55 -11.37
C ALA A 10 -0.97 -8.89 -12.16
N ASP A 11 -0.83 -8.39 -13.37
CA ASP A 11 0.34 -8.68 -14.22
C ASP A 11 1.60 -7.94 -13.76
N LEU A 12 1.43 -6.84 -13.05
CA LEU A 12 2.54 -5.95 -12.69
C LEU A 12 2.80 -5.86 -11.18
N MET A 13 1.81 -6.14 -10.35
CA MET A 13 1.92 -5.99 -8.89
C MET A 13 2.97 -6.91 -8.29
N SER A 14 3.57 -6.49 -7.17
CA SER A 14 4.38 -7.37 -6.33
C SER A 14 3.44 -8.26 -5.53
N LEU A 15 3.74 -9.55 -5.45
CA LEU A 15 2.94 -10.52 -4.71
C LEU A 15 3.33 -10.52 -3.22
N GLU A 16 2.44 -11.08 -2.39
CA GLU A 16 2.68 -11.27 -0.96
C GLU A 16 3.08 -9.97 -0.26
N PRO A 17 2.20 -8.95 -0.28
CA PRO A 17 2.53 -7.68 0.35
C PRO A 17 2.75 -7.84 1.84
N ILE A 18 3.69 -7.08 2.38
CA ILE A 18 3.88 -6.97 3.82
C ILE A 18 2.70 -6.19 4.36
N VAL A 19 2.04 -6.74 5.36
CA VAL A 19 0.89 -6.11 6.02
C VAL A 19 1.09 -6.14 7.53
N VAL A 20 0.42 -5.23 8.23
CA VAL A 20 0.40 -5.22 9.70
C VAL A 20 -1.05 -5.19 10.19
N ASP A 21 -1.28 -5.74 11.38
CA ASP A 21 -2.59 -5.72 12.00
C ASP A 21 -2.84 -4.36 12.66
N GLU A 22 -4.09 -3.89 12.61
CA GLU A 22 -4.45 -2.58 13.18
C GLU A 22 -4.17 -2.47 14.69
N SER A 23 -4.10 -3.60 15.39
CA SER A 23 -3.82 -3.63 16.82
C SER A 23 -2.33 -3.59 17.17
N GLU A 24 -1.45 -3.68 16.18
CA GLU A 24 -0.02 -3.67 16.45
C GLU A 24 0.48 -2.33 17.00
N PRO A 25 1.40 -2.37 17.98
CA PRO A 25 2.02 -1.13 18.49
C PRO A 25 2.76 -0.39 17.39
N ILE A 26 2.73 0.93 17.44
CA ILE A 26 3.41 1.77 16.43
C ILE A 26 4.91 1.43 16.36
N ALA A 27 5.56 1.19 17.50
CA ALA A 27 6.99 0.86 17.52
C ALA A 27 7.30 -0.41 16.71
N SER A 28 6.42 -1.42 16.77
CA SER A 28 6.57 -2.64 15.98
C SER A 28 6.43 -2.38 14.49
N VAL A 29 5.48 -1.52 14.13
CA VAL A 29 5.26 -1.16 12.72
C VAL A 29 6.40 -0.31 12.17
N ASP A 30 6.91 0.63 12.95
CA ASP A 30 8.09 1.42 12.55
C ASP A 30 9.30 0.50 12.30
N ALA A 31 9.45 -0.55 13.10
CA ALA A 31 10.50 -1.55 12.91
C ALA A 31 10.31 -2.30 11.58
N VAL A 32 9.08 -2.64 11.21
CA VAL A 32 8.78 -3.27 9.91
C VAL A 32 9.21 -2.38 8.76
N LEU A 33 8.84 -1.10 8.79
CA LEU A 33 9.23 -0.14 7.75
C LEU A 33 10.76 -0.07 7.62
N ARG A 34 11.45 0.03 8.74
CA ARG A 34 12.91 0.11 8.77
C ARG A 34 13.58 -1.16 8.30
N ASP A 35 13.16 -2.31 8.82
CA ASP A 35 13.83 -3.59 8.57
C ASP A 35 13.64 -4.05 7.13
N TYR A 36 12.49 -3.75 6.52
CA TYR A 36 12.23 -4.09 5.12
C TYR A 36 12.57 -2.95 4.15
N GLY A 37 12.98 -1.80 4.65
CA GLY A 37 13.34 -0.66 3.81
C GLY A 37 12.18 -0.12 2.99
N ILE A 38 10.96 -0.15 3.54
CA ILE A 38 9.74 0.31 2.85
C ILE A 38 9.23 1.60 3.48
N SER A 39 8.54 2.40 2.69
CA SER A 39 8.05 3.72 3.11
C SER A 39 6.59 3.71 3.58
N GLY A 40 5.91 2.61 3.42
CA GLY A 40 4.52 2.47 3.86
C GLY A 40 4.09 1.02 3.86
N VAL A 41 3.05 0.73 4.62
CA VAL A 41 2.56 -0.63 4.80
C VAL A 41 1.03 -0.61 4.91
N PRO A 42 0.34 -1.55 4.25
CA PRO A 42 -1.10 -1.72 4.43
C PRO A 42 -1.41 -2.22 5.83
N VAL A 43 -2.48 -1.70 6.40
CA VAL A 43 -2.99 -2.11 7.72
C VAL A 43 -4.27 -2.90 7.52
N ILE A 44 -4.34 -4.06 8.13
CA ILE A 44 -5.49 -4.96 8.02
C ILE A 44 -6.20 -5.11 9.37
N ASN A 45 -7.48 -5.49 9.31
CA ASN A 45 -8.24 -5.85 10.49
C ASN A 45 -8.11 -7.36 10.77
N ARG A 46 -8.77 -7.84 11.81
CA ARG A 46 -8.74 -9.26 12.21
C ARG A 46 -9.29 -10.22 11.14
N HIS A 47 -10.05 -9.69 10.18
CA HIS A 47 -10.60 -10.48 9.07
C HIS A 47 -9.68 -10.49 7.84
N GLY A 48 -8.53 -9.82 7.93
CA GLY A 48 -7.58 -9.73 6.83
C GLY A 48 -7.92 -8.67 5.79
N ALA A 49 -8.97 -7.88 6.00
CA ALA A 49 -9.34 -6.80 5.08
C ALA A 49 -8.53 -5.54 5.36
N ILE A 50 -8.16 -4.83 4.30
CA ILE A 50 -7.41 -3.58 4.44
C ILE A 50 -8.30 -2.49 5.01
N VAL A 51 -7.79 -1.77 6.03
CA VAL A 51 -8.50 -0.69 6.71
C VAL A 51 -7.79 0.65 6.63
N GLY A 52 -6.52 0.66 6.26
CA GLY A 52 -5.75 1.89 6.13
C GLY A 52 -4.34 1.64 5.67
N VAL A 53 -3.54 2.68 5.67
CA VAL A 53 -2.11 2.64 5.34
C VAL A 53 -1.34 3.45 6.37
N TYR A 54 -0.20 2.94 6.81
CA TYR A 54 0.71 3.66 7.68
C TYR A 54 2.02 3.89 6.95
N SER A 55 2.51 5.12 6.97
CA SER A 55 3.69 5.52 6.20
C SER A 55 4.73 6.25 7.06
N LEU A 56 5.93 6.44 6.49
CA LEU A 56 6.96 7.27 7.13
C LEU A 56 6.48 8.70 7.36
N THR A 57 5.63 9.23 6.49
CA THR A 57 5.03 10.56 6.66
C THR A 57 4.18 10.59 7.94
N ASP A 58 3.39 9.55 8.17
CA ASP A 58 2.58 9.44 9.39
C ASP A 58 3.49 9.36 10.62
N ALA A 59 4.56 8.56 10.54
CA ALA A 59 5.52 8.41 11.65
C ALA A 59 6.18 9.74 12.02
N LEU A 60 6.62 10.51 11.01
CA LEU A 60 7.24 11.81 11.24
C LEU A 60 6.27 12.80 11.84
N ARG A 61 5.03 12.81 11.35
CA ARG A 61 3.99 13.70 11.86
C ARG A 61 3.68 13.40 13.33
N LEU A 62 3.63 12.12 13.70
CA LEU A 62 3.36 11.70 15.07
C LEU A 62 4.45 12.14 16.03
N LYS A 63 5.73 12.03 15.64
CA LYS A 63 6.85 12.45 16.49
C LYS A 63 6.80 13.92 16.84
N ASP A 64 6.39 14.75 15.88
CA ASP A 64 6.29 16.19 16.08
C ASP A 64 5.12 16.57 17.00
N VAL A 65 3.99 15.85 16.89
CA VAL A 65 2.76 16.21 17.58
C VAL A 65 2.65 15.56 18.97
N ASN A 66 3.09 14.31 19.08
CA ASN A 66 2.95 13.55 20.31
C ASN A 66 4.10 12.54 20.47
N PRO A 67 5.19 12.92 21.18
CA PRO A 67 6.32 12.02 21.39
C PRO A 67 5.97 10.71 22.11
N ASP A 68 4.89 10.70 22.89
CA ASP A 68 4.46 9.51 23.64
C ASP A 68 3.54 8.59 22.83
N ALA A 69 3.24 8.94 21.58
CA ALA A 69 2.32 8.17 20.72
C ALA A 69 2.75 6.72 20.55
N LEU A 70 4.07 6.46 20.48
CA LEU A 70 4.62 5.11 20.34
C LEU A 70 4.21 4.17 21.48
N ARG A 71 3.92 4.71 22.64
CA ARG A 71 3.56 3.95 23.85
C ARG A 71 2.05 3.83 24.06
N ARG A 72 1.28 4.78 23.51
CA ARG A 72 -0.15 4.91 23.80
C ARG A 72 -1.05 4.33 22.75
N TYR A 73 -0.59 4.31 21.49
CA TYR A 73 -1.48 4.04 20.37
C TYR A 73 -1.03 2.82 19.58
N SER A 74 -2.02 2.13 19.02
CA SER A 74 -1.78 1.13 18.00
C SER A 74 -1.72 1.82 16.63
N VAL A 75 -1.24 1.11 15.62
CA VAL A 75 -1.17 1.65 14.27
C VAL A 75 -2.57 2.01 13.74
N GLY A 76 -3.59 1.27 14.13
CA GLY A 76 -4.97 1.56 13.73
C GLY A 76 -5.47 2.90 14.22
N ASP A 77 -4.96 3.38 15.35
CA ASP A 77 -5.35 4.68 15.91
C ASP A 77 -4.80 5.87 15.12
N VAL A 78 -3.70 5.67 14.39
CA VAL A 78 -2.94 6.78 13.78
C VAL A 78 -2.76 6.64 12.27
N MET A 79 -3.13 5.52 11.69
CA MET A 79 -3.00 5.28 10.25
C MET A 79 -3.83 6.25 9.42
N THR A 80 -3.48 6.40 8.15
CA THR A 80 -4.27 7.15 7.18
C THR A 80 -5.42 6.29 6.67
N ARG A 81 -6.63 6.83 6.63
CA ARG A 81 -7.85 6.20 6.12
C ARG A 81 -8.53 7.07 5.07
N PRO A 82 -9.23 6.46 4.10
CA PRO A 82 -9.16 5.05 3.75
C PRO A 82 -7.88 4.71 3.00
N ALA A 83 -7.53 3.43 2.90
CA ALA A 83 -6.49 3.00 1.99
C ALA A 83 -7.00 3.13 0.56
N ILE A 84 -6.15 3.55 -0.36
CA ILE A 84 -6.50 3.58 -1.77
C ILE A 84 -6.20 2.19 -2.33
N THR A 85 -7.25 1.47 -2.66
CA THR A 85 -7.16 0.09 -3.14
C THR A 85 -7.58 -0.01 -4.60
N VAL A 86 -7.20 -1.10 -5.22
CA VAL A 86 -7.58 -1.40 -6.59
C VAL A 86 -7.81 -2.90 -6.72
N ASP A 87 -8.83 -3.29 -7.49
CA ASP A 87 -9.01 -4.70 -7.80
C ASP A 87 -7.89 -5.16 -8.74
N ARG A 88 -7.38 -6.37 -8.52
CA ARG A 88 -6.28 -6.92 -9.30
C ARG A 88 -6.57 -7.08 -10.79
N GLU A 89 -7.83 -7.10 -11.17
CA GLU A 89 -8.26 -7.24 -12.57
C GLU A 89 -8.41 -5.90 -13.29
N VAL A 90 -8.23 -4.79 -12.62
CA VAL A 90 -8.32 -3.46 -13.20
C VAL A 90 -7.15 -3.25 -14.17
N GLY A 91 -7.43 -2.60 -15.32
CA GLY A 91 -6.42 -2.29 -16.31
C GLY A 91 -5.38 -1.30 -15.78
N LEU A 92 -4.14 -1.41 -16.28
CA LEU A 92 -3.05 -0.57 -15.81
C LEU A 92 -3.29 0.93 -16.05
N ARG A 93 -3.96 1.29 -17.14
CA ARG A 93 -4.28 2.70 -17.42
C ARG A 93 -5.18 3.28 -16.33
N ASP A 94 -6.23 2.53 -15.95
CA ASP A 94 -7.15 2.98 -14.90
C ASP A 94 -6.46 3.02 -13.54
N ALA A 95 -5.59 2.06 -13.26
CA ALA A 95 -4.79 2.08 -12.03
C ALA A 95 -3.86 3.29 -11.99
N ALA A 96 -3.21 3.62 -13.11
CA ALA A 96 -2.36 4.82 -13.19
C ALA A 96 -3.16 6.09 -12.94
N ARG A 97 -4.37 6.19 -13.50
CA ARG A 97 -5.26 7.33 -13.24
C ARG A 97 -5.66 7.43 -11.78
N LEU A 98 -5.93 6.30 -11.15
CA LEU A 98 -6.27 6.26 -9.73
C LEU A 98 -5.12 6.83 -8.89
N MET A 99 -3.88 6.47 -9.21
CA MET A 99 -2.70 7.04 -8.54
C MET A 99 -2.62 8.54 -8.72
N MET A 100 -2.83 9.01 -9.94
CA MET A 100 -2.77 10.45 -10.26
C MET A 100 -3.88 11.22 -9.55
N ASP A 101 -5.11 10.71 -9.58
CA ASP A 101 -6.26 11.37 -8.99
C ASP A 101 -6.13 11.51 -7.48
N HIS A 102 -5.58 10.50 -6.83
CA HIS A 102 -5.37 10.50 -5.37
C HIS A 102 -3.99 10.97 -4.95
N ARG A 103 -3.11 11.29 -5.91
CA ARG A 103 -1.74 11.74 -5.65
C ARG A 103 -0.97 10.76 -4.76
N VAL A 104 -1.10 9.49 -5.06
CA VAL A 104 -0.39 8.41 -4.35
C VAL A 104 0.57 7.72 -5.31
N HIS A 105 1.63 7.13 -4.75
CA HIS A 105 2.65 6.41 -5.52
C HIS A 105 2.49 4.90 -5.42
N ARG A 106 1.51 4.43 -4.66
CA ARG A 106 1.24 3.02 -4.44
C ARG A 106 -0.25 2.79 -4.30
N LEU A 107 -0.67 1.64 -4.80
CA LEU A 107 -2.02 1.12 -4.60
C LEU A 107 -1.89 -0.27 -4.00
N VAL A 108 -2.80 -0.60 -3.09
CA VAL A 108 -2.90 -1.97 -2.60
C VAL A 108 -3.91 -2.69 -3.47
N ALA A 109 -3.45 -3.75 -4.14
CA ALA A 109 -4.34 -4.61 -4.91
C ALA A 109 -5.07 -5.55 -3.95
N VAL A 110 -6.36 -5.69 -4.13
CA VAL A 110 -7.22 -6.48 -3.26
C VAL A 110 -8.00 -7.52 -4.05
N ASP A 111 -8.44 -8.57 -3.34
CA ASP A 111 -9.38 -9.55 -3.87
C ASP A 111 -10.82 -9.10 -3.62
N ASP A 112 -11.78 -9.96 -3.96
CA ASP A 112 -13.21 -9.66 -3.82
C ASP A 112 -13.64 -9.46 -2.35
N ALA A 113 -12.87 -9.98 -1.40
CA ALA A 113 -13.13 -9.81 0.03
C ALA A 113 -12.41 -8.60 0.64
N GLY A 114 -11.72 -7.79 -0.18
CA GLY A 114 -10.96 -6.64 0.30
C GLY A 114 -9.65 -6.99 0.95
N ARG A 115 -9.13 -8.19 0.73
CA ARG A 115 -7.85 -8.63 1.28
C ARG A 115 -6.72 -8.23 0.37
N PRO A 116 -5.61 -7.71 0.93
CA PRO A 116 -4.43 -7.39 0.13
C PRO A 116 -3.86 -8.64 -0.56
N VAL A 117 -3.65 -8.55 -1.87
CA VAL A 117 -3.02 -9.63 -2.66
C VAL A 117 -1.75 -9.17 -3.34
N GLY A 118 -1.49 -7.87 -3.39
CA GLY A 118 -0.29 -7.33 -3.98
C GLY A 118 -0.20 -5.83 -3.78
N VAL A 119 0.91 -5.25 -4.19
CA VAL A 119 1.13 -3.80 -4.19
C VAL A 119 1.61 -3.39 -5.56
N LEU A 120 0.99 -2.35 -6.11
CA LEU A 120 1.37 -1.73 -7.37
C LEU A 120 1.96 -0.37 -7.08
N SER A 121 3.18 -0.12 -7.54
CA SER A 121 3.86 1.16 -7.33
C SER A 121 4.06 1.93 -8.63
N ALA A 122 4.26 3.23 -8.52
CA ALA A 122 4.63 4.05 -9.67
C ALA A 122 5.92 3.56 -10.32
N MET A 123 6.86 3.04 -9.53
CA MET A 123 8.12 2.49 -10.07
C MET A 123 7.86 1.26 -10.94
N ASP A 124 6.83 0.46 -10.66
CA ASP A 124 6.48 -0.68 -11.51
C ASP A 124 6.14 -0.22 -12.93
N PHE A 125 5.44 0.91 -13.07
CA PHE A 125 5.15 1.51 -14.37
C PHE A 125 6.41 2.01 -15.07
N VAL A 126 7.33 2.61 -14.30
CA VAL A 126 8.61 3.09 -14.85
C VAL A 126 9.43 1.94 -15.39
N GLU A 127 9.51 0.85 -14.63
CA GLU A 127 10.22 -0.35 -15.05
C GLU A 127 9.61 -0.96 -16.31
N LEU A 128 8.29 -1.02 -16.37
CA LEU A 128 7.58 -1.52 -17.56
C LEU A 128 7.89 -0.66 -18.79
N ALA A 129 7.87 0.66 -18.64
CA ALA A 129 8.20 1.58 -19.73
C ALA A 129 9.65 1.41 -20.19
N ALA A 130 10.59 1.21 -19.27
CA ALA A 130 11.99 1.02 -19.58
C ALA A 130 12.22 -0.28 -20.35
N GLU A 131 11.50 -1.35 -20.01
CA GLU A 131 11.61 -2.65 -20.67
C GLU A 131 11.06 -2.63 -22.10
N ASN A 132 10.10 -1.75 -22.39
CA ASN A 132 9.42 -1.67 -23.67
C ASN A 132 9.89 -0.49 -24.53
N ALA A 133 10.90 0.21 -24.10
CA ALA A 133 11.44 1.36 -24.85
C ALA A 133 12.38 0.92 -25.98
#